data_ec1e612f5eb094a95e8267c475727ff8
#
_entry.id   ec1e612f5eb094a95e8267c475727ff8
#
_cell.length_a   1.000
_cell.length_b   1.000
_cell.length_c   1.000
_cell.angle_alpha   90.00
_cell.angle_beta   90.00
_cell.angle_gamma   90.00
#
_symmetry.space_group_name_H-M   'P 1'
#
loop_
_entity.id
_entity.type
_entity.pdbx_description
1 polymer ?
#
loop_
_entity_poly.entity_id
_entity_poly.type
_entity_poly.pdbx_seq_one_letter_code
_entity_poly.pdbx_strand_id
1 'polypeptide(L)'
;TDILSLDSRLSLVGESIVSKVDKDINSNKITLFYQPQYQDGKIVSFEGLLRFKYLEDSYLYPPIVVNLSLENNIFKDLSKEVVKKALSDLNDFVKYNKDFTMTINLRLELLVDEDFMNFLFEEVKKSNLEDYAFGIELTEETYLPSSLDLSSVFKKIHENKISIYLDDFSMGSTSLTYLQNNHFDYVK
;
A
#
# COMPACT_ATOMS: atom_id res chain seq x y z
N THR A 1 39.89 7.39 -8.01
CA THR A 1 39.92 6.58 -6.74
C THR A 1 38.57 6.62 -6.04
N ASP A 2 37.62 7.54 -6.41
CA ASP A 2 36.49 7.83 -5.56
C ASP A 2 35.16 7.23 -6.03
N ILE A 3 35.03 6.82 -7.29
CA ILE A 3 33.77 6.24 -7.82
C ILE A 3 33.51 4.85 -7.19
N LEU A 4 34.49 3.98 -7.14
CA LEU A 4 34.37 2.66 -6.49
C LEU A 4 34.10 2.77 -4.98
N SER A 5 34.66 3.77 -4.31
CA SER A 5 34.39 4.02 -2.90
C SER A 5 32.99 4.57 -2.64
N LEU A 6 32.44 5.32 -3.61
CA LEU A 6 31.05 5.83 -3.53
C LEU A 6 30.05 4.69 -3.69
N ASP A 7 30.21 3.85 -4.71
CA ASP A 7 29.32 2.70 -4.94
C ASP A 7 29.35 1.74 -3.74
N SER A 8 30.51 1.48 -3.16
CA SER A 8 30.61 0.66 -1.95
C SER A 8 29.91 1.28 -0.75
N ARG A 9 29.95 2.59 -0.58
CA ARG A 9 29.25 3.29 0.50
C ARG A 9 27.73 3.30 0.28
N LEU A 10 27.28 3.49 -0.97
CA LEU A 10 25.86 3.43 -1.30
C LEU A 10 25.30 2.03 -1.08
N SER A 11 26.06 0.98 -1.42
CA SER A 11 25.69 -0.42 -1.14
C SER A 11 25.54 -0.67 0.36
N LEU A 12 26.49 -0.24 1.17
CA LEU A 12 26.43 -0.39 2.64
C LEU A 12 25.25 0.35 3.26
N VAL A 13 24.91 1.55 2.75
CA VAL A 13 23.72 2.28 3.20
C VAL A 13 22.45 1.53 2.82
N GLY A 14 22.39 1.00 1.60
CA GLY A 14 21.27 0.16 1.14
C GLY A 14 21.06 -1.07 2.03
N GLU A 15 22.13 -1.82 2.29
CA GLU A 15 22.09 -2.99 3.18
C GLU A 15 21.65 -2.63 4.62
N SER A 16 22.09 -1.49 5.14
CA SER A 16 21.68 -0.99 6.45
C SER A 16 20.17 -0.65 6.49
N ILE A 17 19.66 -0.04 5.43
CA ILE A 17 18.22 0.25 5.31
C ILE A 17 17.41 -1.05 5.25
N VAL A 18 17.80 -1.99 4.40
CA VAL A 18 17.14 -3.30 4.26
C VAL A 18 17.12 -4.06 5.58
N SER A 19 18.24 -4.13 6.28
CA SER A 19 18.33 -4.78 7.59
C SER A 19 17.42 -4.14 8.62
N LYS A 20 17.29 -2.81 8.60
CA LYS A 20 16.36 -2.11 9.49
C LYS A 20 14.90 -2.34 9.10
N VAL A 21 14.57 -2.35 7.81
CA VAL A 21 13.21 -2.66 7.33
C VAL A 21 12.80 -4.06 7.78
N ASP A 22 13.66 -5.05 7.56
CA ASP A 22 13.43 -6.43 7.96
C ASP A 22 13.23 -6.55 9.49
N LYS A 23 14.04 -5.85 10.28
CA LYS A 23 13.88 -5.79 11.73
C LYS A 23 12.54 -5.16 12.14
N ASP A 24 12.11 -4.08 11.48
CA ASP A 24 10.87 -3.41 11.81
C ASP A 24 9.65 -4.25 11.40
N ILE A 25 9.71 -4.98 10.28
CA ILE A 25 8.74 -5.99 9.89
C ILE A 25 8.60 -7.05 11.00
N ASN A 26 9.72 -7.68 11.40
CA ASN A 26 9.73 -8.77 12.38
C ASN A 26 9.38 -8.32 13.81
N SER A 27 9.38 -7.03 14.09
CA SER A 27 9.05 -6.47 15.41
C SER A 27 7.76 -5.65 15.46
N ASN A 28 6.96 -5.69 14.38
CA ASN A 28 5.69 -4.93 14.24
C ASN A 28 5.88 -3.42 14.49
N LYS A 29 6.96 -2.84 13.96
CA LYS A 29 7.32 -1.42 14.14
C LYS A 29 7.09 -0.57 12.89
N ILE A 30 6.25 -1.03 11.97
CA ILE A 30 5.89 -0.25 10.80
C ILE A 30 5.09 0.99 11.22
N THR A 31 5.44 2.13 10.64
CA THR A 31 4.80 3.41 10.93
C THR A 31 4.03 3.90 9.71
N LEU A 32 2.77 4.26 9.90
CA LEU A 32 1.95 4.94 8.92
C LEU A 32 1.63 6.36 9.40
N PHE A 33 1.68 7.32 8.48
CA PHE A 33 1.07 8.63 8.66
C PHE A 33 -0.26 8.62 7.91
N TYR A 34 -1.21 9.42 8.36
CA TYR A 34 -2.56 9.43 7.82
C TYR A 34 -2.88 10.80 7.25
N GLN A 35 -3.11 10.83 5.94
CA GLN A 35 -3.59 12.03 5.25
C GLN A 35 -5.11 12.03 5.24
N PRO A 36 -5.76 13.01 5.92
CA PRO A 36 -7.21 13.07 5.95
C PRO A 36 -7.76 13.51 4.59
N GLN A 37 -8.86 12.89 4.20
CA GLN A 37 -9.63 13.24 3.00
C GLN A 37 -10.94 13.89 3.42
N TYR A 38 -11.28 14.98 2.78
CA TYR A 38 -12.43 15.82 3.15
C TYR A 38 -13.53 15.73 2.12
N GLN A 39 -14.77 15.64 2.60
CA GLN A 39 -15.98 15.84 1.82
C GLN A 39 -16.88 16.81 2.59
N ASP A 40 -17.36 17.87 1.92
CA ASP A 40 -18.22 18.90 2.52
C ASP A 40 -17.67 19.49 3.83
N GLY A 41 -16.34 19.67 3.89
CA GLY A 41 -15.63 20.23 5.05
C GLY A 41 -15.46 19.28 6.24
N LYS A 42 -15.84 18.01 6.10
CA LYS A 42 -15.67 16.97 7.13
C LYS A 42 -14.68 15.92 6.67
N ILE A 43 -13.90 15.39 7.62
CA ILE A 43 -13.06 14.24 7.35
C ILE A 43 -13.96 13.02 7.17
N VAL A 44 -13.79 12.31 6.05
CA VAL A 44 -14.54 11.09 5.72
C VAL A 44 -13.64 9.87 5.59
N SER A 45 -12.37 10.06 5.21
CA SER A 45 -11.42 8.99 4.96
C SER A 45 -10.01 9.40 5.34
N PHE A 46 -9.13 8.42 5.42
CA PHE A 46 -7.70 8.62 5.64
C PHE A 46 -6.91 7.78 4.64
N GLU A 47 -5.87 8.34 4.06
CA GLU A 47 -4.89 7.59 3.30
C GLU A 47 -3.70 7.23 4.20
N GLY A 48 -3.43 5.93 4.34
CA GLY A 48 -2.32 5.41 5.12
C GLY A 48 -1.03 5.42 4.28
N LEU A 49 -0.10 6.28 4.67
CA LEU A 49 1.16 6.53 3.97
C LEU A 49 2.33 5.97 4.77
N LEU A 50 3.05 5.01 4.19
CA LEU A 50 4.24 4.42 4.81
C LEU A 50 5.26 5.50 5.13
N ARG A 51 5.76 5.47 6.37
CA ARG A 51 6.86 6.30 6.83
C ARG A 51 7.90 5.42 7.50
N PHE A 52 9.12 5.58 7.10
CA PHE A 52 10.21 4.77 7.60
C PHE A 52 11.23 5.64 8.33
N LYS A 53 11.26 5.52 9.65
CA LYS A 53 12.19 6.28 10.49
C LYS A 53 13.55 5.59 10.47
N TYR A 54 14.56 6.28 9.95
CA TYR A 54 15.92 5.73 9.85
C TYR A 54 16.84 6.23 10.96
N LEU A 55 16.81 7.51 11.23
CA LEU A 55 17.50 8.18 12.35
C LEU A 55 16.48 8.89 13.24
N GLU A 56 16.90 9.37 14.42
CA GLU A 56 15.99 9.91 15.45
C GLU A 56 14.96 10.91 14.91
N ASP A 57 15.37 11.79 14.00
CA ASP A 57 14.52 12.87 13.46
C ASP A 57 14.38 12.85 11.94
N SER A 58 14.73 11.76 11.28
CA SER A 58 14.67 11.67 9.81
C SER A 58 13.89 10.47 9.33
N TYR A 59 13.08 10.69 8.29
CA TYR A 59 12.35 9.68 7.57
C TYR A 59 12.97 9.47 6.20
N LEU A 60 13.06 8.23 5.78
CA LEU A 60 13.44 7.90 4.41
C LEU A 60 12.28 8.19 3.46
N TYR A 61 12.63 8.61 2.26
CA TYR A 61 11.67 8.76 1.18
C TYR A 61 11.06 7.40 0.83
N PRO A 62 9.72 7.22 0.91
CA PRO A 62 9.08 5.91 0.77
C PRO A 62 9.46 5.11 -0.48
N PRO A 63 9.60 5.70 -1.69
CA PRO A 63 10.03 4.99 -2.88
C PRO A 63 11.41 4.31 -2.74
N ILE A 64 12.34 4.87 -1.97
CA ILE A 64 13.64 4.23 -1.70
C ILE A 64 13.44 2.94 -0.91
N VAL A 65 12.60 2.99 0.12
CA VAL A 65 12.30 1.81 0.96
C VAL A 65 11.59 0.74 0.13
N VAL A 66 10.62 1.13 -0.69
CA VAL A 66 9.89 0.22 -1.57
C VAL A 66 10.82 -0.45 -2.57
N ASN A 67 11.66 0.31 -3.27
CA ASN A 67 12.59 -0.24 -4.26
C ASN A 67 13.60 -1.20 -3.63
N LEU A 68 14.23 -0.81 -2.51
CA LEU A 68 15.14 -1.70 -1.79
C LEU A 68 14.43 -2.98 -1.29
N SER A 69 13.18 -2.86 -0.87
CA SER A 69 12.38 -4.01 -0.41
C SER A 69 12.06 -4.96 -1.56
N LEU A 70 11.79 -4.45 -2.77
CA LEU A 70 11.58 -5.23 -3.98
C LEU A 70 12.87 -5.97 -4.39
N GLU A 71 13.99 -5.26 -4.44
CA GLU A 71 15.30 -5.81 -4.81
C GLU A 71 15.77 -6.91 -3.86
N ASN A 72 15.35 -6.87 -2.59
CA ASN A 72 15.75 -7.81 -1.55
C ASN A 72 14.67 -8.83 -1.16
N ASN A 73 13.58 -8.92 -1.92
CA ASN A 73 12.48 -9.88 -1.74
C ASN A 73 11.76 -9.79 -0.37
N ILE A 74 11.76 -8.63 0.27
CA ILE A 74 11.05 -8.39 1.53
C ILE A 74 9.80 -7.51 1.35
N PHE A 75 9.50 -7.09 0.12
CA PHE A 75 8.38 -6.18 -0.18
C PHE A 75 7.01 -6.78 0.17
N LYS A 76 6.81 -8.07 -0.07
CA LYS A 76 5.56 -8.75 0.29
C LYS A 76 5.34 -8.75 1.81
N ASP A 77 6.37 -9.03 2.58
CA ASP A 77 6.29 -9.02 4.05
C ASP A 77 6.09 -7.61 4.60
N LEU A 78 6.76 -6.61 4.02
CA LEU A 78 6.51 -5.20 4.32
C LEU A 78 5.06 -4.83 4.07
N SER A 79 4.51 -5.23 2.93
CA SER A 79 3.11 -4.94 2.54
C SER A 79 2.11 -5.63 3.47
N LYS A 80 2.39 -6.86 3.91
CA LYS A 80 1.58 -7.55 4.91
C LYS A 80 1.54 -6.79 6.25
N GLU A 81 2.66 -6.25 6.70
CA GLU A 81 2.70 -5.45 7.93
C GLU A 81 2.00 -4.10 7.78
N VAL A 82 2.09 -3.47 6.60
CA VAL A 82 1.31 -2.25 6.28
C VAL A 82 -0.19 -2.52 6.38
N VAL A 83 -0.68 -3.63 5.82
CA VAL A 83 -2.09 -4.05 5.92
C VAL A 83 -2.51 -4.21 7.39
N LYS A 84 -1.76 -4.98 8.17
CA LYS A 84 -2.06 -5.20 9.59
C LYS A 84 -2.12 -3.89 10.37
N LYS A 85 -1.13 -3.02 10.16
CA LYS A 85 -1.05 -1.72 10.83
C LYS A 85 -2.24 -0.83 10.48
N ALA A 86 -2.57 -0.73 9.18
CA ALA A 86 -3.69 0.08 8.72
C ALA A 86 -5.04 -0.40 9.29
N LEU A 87 -5.29 -1.71 9.28
CA LEU A 87 -6.52 -2.29 9.84
C LEU A 87 -6.60 -2.07 11.36
N SER A 88 -5.49 -2.23 12.07
CA SER A 88 -5.42 -1.96 13.52
C SER A 88 -5.73 -0.50 13.84
N ASP A 89 -5.14 0.43 13.11
CA ASP A 89 -5.33 1.85 13.34
C ASP A 89 -6.74 2.31 12.92
N LEU A 90 -7.29 1.75 11.83
CA LEU A 90 -8.67 2.01 11.43
C LEU A 90 -9.65 1.54 12.51
N ASN A 91 -9.41 0.39 13.15
CA ASN A 91 -10.20 -0.07 14.28
C ASN A 91 -10.19 0.93 15.45
N ASP A 92 -9.09 1.67 15.63
CA ASP A 92 -9.05 2.74 16.63
C ASP A 92 -9.78 4.00 16.15
N PHE A 93 -9.67 4.35 14.87
CA PHE A 93 -10.33 5.54 14.30
C PHE A 93 -11.85 5.42 14.30
N VAL A 94 -12.41 4.26 13.98
CA VAL A 94 -13.86 4.04 13.96
C VAL A 94 -14.51 4.13 15.35
N LYS A 95 -13.72 4.07 16.43
CA LYS A 95 -14.23 4.37 17.78
C LYS A 95 -14.64 5.83 17.96
N TYR A 96 -14.05 6.74 17.18
CA TYR A 96 -14.39 8.16 17.19
C TYR A 96 -15.51 8.49 16.19
N ASN A 97 -15.51 7.85 15.03
CA ASN A 97 -16.58 7.95 14.05
C ASN A 97 -16.61 6.64 13.24
N LYS A 98 -17.71 5.91 13.37
CA LYS A 98 -17.93 4.60 12.73
C LYS A 98 -17.88 4.66 11.19
N ASP A 99 -18.14 5.85 10.61
CA ASP A 99 -18.21 6.05 9.17
C ASP A 99 -16.83 6.37 8.55
N PHE A 100 -15.75 6.42 9.35
CA PHE A 100 -14.40 6.60 8.83
C PHE A 100 -13.96 5.41 8.00
N THR A 101 -13.35 5.72 6.87
CA THR A 101 -12.71 4.74 6.00
C THR A 101 -11.21 4.98 5.92
N MET A 102 -10.47 3.99 5.45
CA MET A 102 -9.03 4.11 5.26
C MET A 102 -8.59 3.37 4.00
N THR A 103 -7.68 3.98 3.26
CA THR A 103 -7.04 3.37 2.11
C THR A 103 -5.55 3.21 2.33
N ILE A 104 -4.95 2.26 1.65
CA ILE A 104 -3.50 2.10 1.54
C ILE A 104 -3.09 1.93 0.08
N ASN A 105 -1.90 2.42 -0.25
CA ASN A 105 -1.32 2.19 -1.55
C ASN A 105 -0.88 0.73 -1.69
N LEU A 106 -1.27 0.09 -2.78
CA LEU A 106 -0.92 -1.28 -3.09
C LEU A 106 -0.42 -1.38 -4.54
N ARG A 107 0.66 -2.13 -4.74
CA ARG A 107 1.18 -2.37 -6.08
C ARG A 107 0.42 -3.50 -6.76
N LEU A 108 0.21 -3.36 -8.07
CA LEU A 108 -0.53 -4.33 -8.88
C LEU A 108 0.08 -5.74 -8.86
N GLU A 109 1.40 -5.87 -8.70
CA GLU A 109 2.06 -7.17 -8.62
C GLU A 109 1.55 -8.02 -7.44
N LEU A 110 1.12 -7.38 -6.35
CA LEU A 110 0.55 -8.09 -5.20
C LEU A 110 -0.87 -8.59 -5.46
N LEU A 111 -1.61 -7.96 -6.36
CA LEU A 111 -2.97 -8.42 -6.70
C LEU A 111 -2.99 -9.78 -7.41
N VAL A 112 -1.89 -10.15 -8.06
CA VAL A 112 -1.73 -11.44 -8.73
C VAL A 112 -0.99 -12.47 -7.86
N ASP A 113 -0.54 -12.08 -6.69
CA ASP A 113 0.05 -12.97 -5.69
C ASP A 113 -1.06 -13.57 -4.82
N GLU A 114 -1.39 -14.83 -5.06
CA GLU A 114 -2.50 -15.51 -4.38
C GLU A 114 -2.30 -15.60 -2.85
N ASP A 115 -1.07 -15.80 -2.40
CA ASP A 115 -0.74 -15.85 -0.96
C ASP A 115 -1.00 -14.49 -0.29
N PHE A 116 -0.57 -13.41 -0.94
CA PHE A 116 -0.83 -12.08 -0.43
C PHE A 116 -2.33 -11.74 -0.43
N MET A 117 -3.05 -12.06 -1.49
CA MET A 117 -4.49 -11.76 -1.57
C MET A 117 -5.31 -12.55 -0.56
N ASN A 118 -4.99 -13.82 -0.36
CA ASN A 118 -5.63 -14.62 0.68
C ASN A 118 -5.37 -14.04 2.08
N PHE A 119 -4.13 -13.65 2.35
CA PHE A 119 -3.77 -12.95 3.59
C PHE A 119 -4.57 -11.66 3.77
N LEU A 120 -4.66 -10.80 2.74
CA LEU A 120 -5.41 -9.55 2.78
C LEU A 120 -6.88 -9.79 3.14
N PHE A 121 -7.54 -10.72 2.46
CA PHE A 121 -8.94 -11.04 2.71
C PHE A 121 -9.18 -11.59 4.13
N GLU A 122 -8.27 -12.44 4.62
CA GLU A 122 -8.35 -12.94 5.99
C GLU A 122 -8.19 -11.83 7.03
N GLU A 123 -7.23 -10.93 6.86
CA GLU A 123 -7.00 -9.83 7.80
C GLU A 123 -8.15 -8.84 7.82
N VAL A 124 -8.70 -8.48 6.65
CA VAL A 124 -9.90 -7.62 6.57
C VAL A 124 -11.09 -8.30 7.27
N LYS A 125 -11.32 -9.58 7.04
CA LYS A 125 -12.39 -10.33 7.70
C LYS A 125 -12.20 -10.39 9.23
N LYS A 126 -10.97 -10.62 9.71
CA LYS A 126 -10.65 -10.65 11.14
C LYS A 126 -10.80 -9.29 11.81
N SER A 127 -10.63 -8.20 11.09
CA SER A 127 -10.74 -6.86 11.65
C SER A 127 -12.14 -6.50 12.12
N ASN A 128 -13.16 -7.20 11.61
CA ASN A 128 -14.57 -6.97 11.94
C ASN A 128 -15.03 -5.51 11.72
N LEU A 129 -14.43 -4.83 10.75
CA LEU A 129 -14.81 -3.49 10.30
C LEU A 129 -16.08 -3.56 9.44
N GLU A 130 -16.78 -2.44 9.31
CA GLU A 130 -17.93 -2.31 8.41
C GLU A 130 -17.51 -2.56 6.95
N ASP A 131 -18.45 -3.04 6.14
CA ASP A 131 -18.26 -3.26 4.71
C ASP A 131 -17.70 -2.00 4.04
N TYR A 132 -16.65 -2.14 3.24
CA TYR A 132 -15.99 -1.06 2.52
C TYR A 132 -15.33 0.04 3.39
N ALA A 133 -15.16 -0.19 4.69
CA ALA A 133 -14.39 0.72 5.54
C ALA A 133 -12.90 0.72 5.17
N PHE A 134 -12.39 -0.36 4.60
CA PHE A 134 -11.01 -0.48 4.13
C PHE A 134 -10.96 -0.53 2.60
N GLY A 135 -9.98 0.16 2.02
CA GLY A 135 -9.78 0.21 0.59
C GLY A 135 -8.30 0.14 0.19
N ILE A 136 -8.08 -0.16 -1.07
CA ILE A 136 -6.75 -0.18 -1.70
C ILE A 136 -6.69 0.85 -2.81
N GLU A 137 -5.56 1.55 -2.91
CA GLU A 137 -5.25 2.50 -3.96
C GLU A 137 -4.23 1.90 -4.90
N LEU A 138 -4.55 1.89 -6.18
CA LEU A 138 -3.68 1.37 -7.24
C LEU A 138 -3.16 2.55 -8.06
N THR A 139 -1.84 2.62 -8.22
CA THR A 139 -1.20 3.64 -9.06
C THR A 139 -1.05 3.16 -10.50
N GLU A 140 -1.13 4.09 -11.46
CA GLU A 140 -0.98 3.80 -12.89
C GLU A 140 0.43 3.29 -13.28
N GLU A 141 1.45 3.56 -12.44
CA GLU A 141 2.86 3.29 -12.79
C GLU A 141 3.22 1.81 -12.96
N THR A 142 2.31 0.90 -12.64
CA THR A 142 2.61 -0.52 -12.69
C THR A 142 2.23 -1.10 -14.05
N TYR A 143 3.22 -1.37 -14.88
CA TYR A 143 3.07 -2.11 -16.13
C TYR A 143 2.70 -3.56 -15.84
N LEU A 144 1.42 -3.89 -15.99
CA LEU A 144 1.01 -5.27 -16.16
C LEU A 144 0.90 -5.60 -17.67
N PRO A 145 1.20 -6.84 -18.07
CA PRO A 145 0.93 -7.25 -19.43
C PRO A 145 -0.53 -6.97 -19.78
N SER A 146 -0.78 -6.38 -20.93
CA SER A 146 -2.14 -6.11 -21.45
C SER A 146 -3.02 -7.35 -21.59
N SER A 147 -2.41 -8.53 -21.47
CA SER A 147 -3.08 -9.85 -21.48
C SER A 147 -3.57 -10.29 -20.10
N LEU A 148 -3.24 -9.57 -19.01
CA LEU A 148 -3.64 -9.96 -17.66
C LEU A 148 -5.07 -9.50 -17.39
N ASP A 149 -5.96 -10.46 -17.21
CA ASP A 149 -7.34 -10.20 -16.81
C ASP A 149 -7.43 -10.02 -15.29
N LEU A 150 -7.55 -8.77 -14.86
CA LEU A 150 -7.74 -8.40 -13.46
C LEU A 150 -9.20 -8.45 -13.01
N SER A 151 -10.15 -8.66 -13.91
CA SER A 151 -11.58 -8.60 -13.59
C SER A 151 -11.98 -9.62 -12.52
N SER A 152 -11.39 -10.80 -12.56
CA SER A 152 -11.63 -11.85 -11.57
C SER A 152 -11.03 -11.48 -10.20
N VAL A 153 -9.89 -10.80 -10.17
CA VAL A 153 -9.24 -10.32 -8.92
C VAL A 153 -10.06 -9.20 -8.32
N PHE A 154 -10.46 -8.21 -9.11
CA PHE A 154 -11.30 -7.10 -8.66
C PHE A 154 -12.64 -7.58 -8.11
N LYS A 155 -13.26 -8.57 -8.78
CA LYS A 155 -14.47 -9.20 -8.28
C LYS A 155 -14.26 -9.81 -6.90
N LYS A 156 -13.17 -10.55 -6.67
CA LYS A 156 -12.85 -11.12 -5.35
C LYS A 156 -12.62 -10.03 -4.29
N ILE A 157 -11.99 -8.92 -4.65
CA ILE A 157 -11.77 -7.77 -3.75
C ILE A 157 -13.13 -7.21 -3.30
N HIS A 158 -14.05 -6.96 -4.22
CA HIS A 158 -15.40 -6.49 -3.91
C HIS A 158 -16.23 -7.52 -3.12
N GLU A 159 -16.13 -8.81 -3.42
CA GLU A 159 -16.76 -9.88 -2.64
C GLU A 159 -16.29 -9.87 -1.17
N ASN A 160 -15.04 -9.46 -0.93
CA ASN A 160 -14.47 -9.27 0.41
C ASN A 160 -14.70 -7.87 0.99
N LYS A 161 -15.57 -7.06 0.37
CA LYS A 161 -15.97 -5.74 0.85
C LYS A 161 -14.83 -4.74 1.02
N ILE A 162 -13.88 -4.78 0.09
CA ILE A 162 -12.76 -3.86 -0.01
C ILE A 162 -13.00 -2.93 -1.20
N SER A 163 -12.86 -1.62 -0.99
CA SER A 163 -12.96 -0.62 -2.06
C SER A 163 -11.67 -0.54 -2.88
N ILE A 164 -11.81 -0.24 -4.17
CA ILE A 164 -10.68 -0.10 -5.09
C ILE A 164 -10.65 1.33 -5.63
N TYR A 165 -9.53 2.01 -5.43
CA TYR A 165 -9.27 3.37 -5.90
C TYR A 165 -8.20 3.34 -6.98
N LEU A 166 -8.40 4.12 -8.02
CA LEU A 166 -7.35 4.43 -8.98
C LEU A 166 -6.76 5.78 -8.64
N ASP A 167 -5.47 5.80 -8.31
CA ASP A 167 -4.72 7.01 -7.96
C ASP A 167 -3.84 7.48 -9.12
N ASP A 168 -3.51 8.78 -9.13
CA ASP A 168 -2.69 9.42 -10.16
C ASP A 168 -3.22 9.22 -11.59
N PHE A 169 -4.56 9.34 -11.76
CA PHE A 169 -5.17 9.21 -13.06
C PHE A 169 -4.67 10.29 -14.01
N SER A 170 -3.75 9.91 -14.88
CA SER A 170 -3.34 10.74 -16.00
C SER A 170 -4.15 10.38 -17.26
N MET A 171 -4.43 11.38 -18.12
CA MET A 171 -5.20 11.19 -19.37
C MET A 171 -4.44 10.35 -20.41
N GLY A 172 -3.62 9.39 -19.99
CA GLY A 172 -2.93 8.45 -20.86
C GLY A 172 -3.85 7.37 -21.43
N SER A 173 -3.49 6.84 -22.59
CA SER A 173 -4.31 5.80 -23.27
C SER A 173 -4.43 4.51 -22.47
N THR A 174 -3.47 4.21 -21.59
CA THR A 174 -3.44 3.02 -20.75
C THR A 174 -4.51 3.10 -19.65
N SER A 175 -4.65 4.27 -19.03
CA SER A 175 -5.62 4.53 -17.97
C SER A 175 -7.06 4.36 -18.43
N LEU A 176 -7.40 4.85 -19.63
CA LEU A 176 -8.74 4.70 -20.19
C LEU A 176 -9.10 3.23 -20.45
N THR A 177 -8.16 2.43 -20.93
CA THR A 177 -8.37 1.00 -21.15
C THR A 177 -8.57 0.27 -19.82
N TYR A 178 -7.83 0.67 -18.78
CA TYR A 178 -8.00 0.12 -17.42
C TYR A 178 -9.38 0.44 -16.84
N LEU A 179 -9.83 1.69 -16.94
CA LEU A 179 -11.16 2.09 -16.48
C LEU A 179 -12.29 1.39 -17.24
N GLN A 180 -12.13 1.16 -18.54
CA GLN A 180 -13.15 0.50 -19.36
C GLN A 180 -13.31 -0.99 -19.03
N ASN A 181 -12.23 -1.64 -18.63
CA ASN A 181 -12.20 -3.09 -18.42
C ASN A 181 -12.32 -3.52 -16.96
N ASN A 182 -12.17 -2.57 -16.01
CA ASN A 182 -12.14 -2.87 -14.59
C ASN A 182 -13.07 -1.94 -13.81
N HIS A 183 -13.64 -2.47 -12.74
CA HIS A 183 -14.57 -1.73 -11.89
C HIS A 183 -13.82 -1.12 -10.70
N PHE A 184 -13.54 0.18 -10.79
CA PHE A 184 -13.02 0.98 -9.68
C PHE A 184 -14.19 1.68 -8.98
N ASP A 185 -14.13 1.75 -7.65
CA ASP A 185 -15.14 2.48 -6.87
C ASP A 185 -14.91 3.98 -6.94
N TYR A 186 -13.63 4.39 -7.00
CA TYR A 186 -13.23 5.79 -7.02
C TYR A 186 -12.02 6.00 -7.93
N VAL A 187 -11.92 7.23 -8.46
CA VAL A 187 -10.77 7.74 -9.21
C VAL A 187 -10.34 9.04 -8.55
N LYS A 188 -9.05 9.17 -8.25
CA LYS A 188 -8.44 10.37 -7.68
C LYS A 188 -7.74 11.21 -8.73
#